data_f7d47ea9098668f04367460ada12fe1c
#
_entry.id   f7d47ea9098668f04367460ada12fe1c
#
_cell.length_a   1.000
_cell.length_b   1.000
_cell.length_c   1.000
_cell.angle_alpha   90.00
_cell.angle_beta   90.00
_cell.angle_gamma   90.00
#
_symmetry.space_group_name_H-M   'P 1'
#
loop_
_entity.id
_entity.type
_entity.pdbx_description
1 polymer ?
#
loop_
_entity_poly.entity_id
_entity_poly.type
_entity_poly.pdbx_seq_one_letter_code
_entity_poly.pdbx_strand_id
1 'polypeptide(L)'
;MSLAVAAALLGGCSSILGFKDPKLDDRVNNNPPDDAAVDTNMGTGTDAAIDTGPAACMPSACPFGCDQTTNACREARLSLFLTAGATLGNGFGGTDTIPDVRGGADTRCVTTYNASFTALACNPARVHAVLHVSGTDTLLGMAAKFGIPTSAPVRRADDNVLVADSWDHLLADPDQPPSSEPDPALAVIWTGANTTSHCNNWTNGTNGASGTIGDATSKLPTWTSVTTQLCNRTARLLCVCWSGGE
;
A
#
# COMPACT_ATOMS: atom_id res chain seq x y z
N MET A 1 19.89 50.99 5.55
CA MET A 1 19.94 50.29 6.86
C MET A 1 20.28 48.84 6.59
N SER A 2 21.55 48.49 6.80
CA SER A 2 22.09 47.15 6.60
C SER A 2 21.90 46.34 7.88
N LEU A 3 21.29 45.17 7.80
CA LEU A 3 21.27 44.20 8.88
C LEU A 3 22.14 43.01 8.48
N ALA A 4 23.17 42.79 9.27
CA ALA A 4 24.10 41.70 9.15
C ALA A 4 23.46 40.39 9.65
N VAL A 5 23.63 39.32 8.88
CA VAL A 5 23.26 37.96 9.25
C VAL A 5 24.47 37.28 9.88
N ALA A 6 24.34 36.92 11.14
CA ALA A 6 25.32 36.13 11.88
C ALA A 6 25.12 34.63 11.58
N ALA A 7 26.14 34.00 11.01
CA ALA A 7 26.23 32.57 10.86
C ALA A 7 26.71 31.92 12.17
N ALA A 8 25.92 31.04 12.75
CA ALA A 8 26.33 30.18 13.85
C ALA A 8 26.66 28.77 13.33
N LEU A 9 27.95 28.46 13.31
CA LEU A 9 28.51 27.14 13.12
C LEU A 9 28.36 26.37 14.45
N LEU A 10 27.64 25.31 14.47
CA LEU A 10 27.66 24.33 15.56
C LEU A 10 28.20 23.01 15.04
N GLY A 11 29.36 22.70 15.56
CA GLY A 11 30.16 21.55 15.28
C GLY A 11 29.55 20.23 15.78
N GLY A 12 30.02 19.18 15.16
CA GLY A 12 29.59 17.82 15.27
C GLY A 12 29.81 17.14 16.62
N CYS A 13 29.06 16.06 16.78
CA CYS A 13 29.42 14.92 17.62
C CYS A 13 29.14 13.64 16.85
N SER A 14 30.20 13.06 16.32
CA SER A 14 30.21 11.68 15.84
C SER A 14 30.23 10.75 17.07
N SER A 15 29.14 10.12 17.38
CA SER A 15 29.13 8.99 18.30
C SER A 15 29.21 7.71 17.48
N ILE A 16 30.42 7.17 17.43
CA ILE A 16 30.70 5.81 16.96
C ILE A 16 30.11 4.83 17.98
N LEU A 17 28.99 4.26 17.65
CA LEU A 17 28.48 3.10 18.38
C LEU A 17 29.09 1.85 17.77
N GLY A 18 30.01 1.23 18.51
CA GLY A 18 30.66 -0.01 18.15
C GLY A 18 29.66 -1.15 18.03
N PHE A 19 29.54 -1.68 16.84
CA PHE A 19 28.92 -2.97 16.61
C PHE A 19 29.88 -4.06 17.10
N LYS A 20 29.49 -4.81 18.12
CA LYS A 20 30.13 -6.05 18.48
C LYS A 20 29.71 -7.11 17.45
N ASP A 21 30.69 -7.66 16.73
CA ASP A 21 30.49 -8.82 15.88
C ASP A 21 29.97 -9.99 16.71
N PRO A 22 28.89 -10.67 16.32
CA PRO A 22 28.53 -11.95 16.92
C PRO A 22 29.56 -12.98 16.49
N LYS A 23 30.26 -13.52 17.46
CA LYS A 23 31.16 -14.65 17.25
C LYS A 23 30.40 -15.82 16.65
N LEU A 24 30.79 -16.24 15.45
CA LEU A 24 30.42 -17.53 14.90
C LEU A 24 30.96 -18.64 15.85
N ASP A 25 30.03 -19.38 16.42
CA ASP A 25 30.33 -20.55 17.26
C ASP A 25 30.61 -21.74 16.32
N ASP A 26 31.87 -21.95 15.99
CA ASP A 26 32.36 -23.12 15.24
C ASP A 26 32.22 -24.36 16.12
N ARG A 27 31.03 -24.91 16.23
CA ARG A 27 30.84 -26.29 16.70
C ARG A 27 30.96 -27.23 15.52
N VAL A 28 32.20 -27.58 15.23
CA VAL A 28 32.51 -28.76 14.43
C VAL A 28 32.07 -29.98 15.21
N ASN A 29 30.93 -30.56 14.79
CA ASN A 29 30.45 -31.82 15.35
C ASN A 29 31.17 -32.98 14.66
N ASN A 30 32.32 -33.37 15.23
CA ASN A 30 33.03 -34.56 14.85
C ASN A 30 32.36 -35.79 15.48
N ASN A 31 31.36 -36.35 14.78
CA ASN A 31 30.93 -37.71 15.04
C ASN A 31 31.67 -38.67 14.08
N PRO A 32 32.34 -39.72 14.58
CA PRO A 32 32.92 -40.75 13.73
C PRO A 32 31.82 -41.58 13.07
N PRO A 33 32.06 -42.14 11.88
CA PRO A 33 31.09 -42.99 11.22
C PRO A 33 31.00 -44.35 11.95
N ASP A 34 29.82 -44.60 12.52
CA ASP A 34 29.49 -45.95 13.00
C ASP A 34 29.06 -46.84 11.83
N ASP A 35 29.74 -47.94 11.81
CA ASP A 35 29.68 -49.16 11.06
C ASP A 35 28.44 -49.44 10.19
N ALA A 36 28.77 -49.74 8.93
CA ALA A 36 27.92 -50.32 7.94
C ALA A 36 27.37 -51.68 8.37
N ALA A 37 26.13 -51.75 8.78
CA ALA A 37 25.34 -52.97 8.74
C ALA A 37 24.74 -53.12 7.34
N VAL A 38 25.29 -54.04 6.56
CA VAL A 38 24.75 -54.45 5.28
C VAL A 38 23.48 -55.28 5.56
N ASP A 39 22.32 -54.63 5.44
CA ASP A 39 21.01 -55.34 5.45
C ASP A 39 20.64 -55.69 4.01
N THR A 40 20.97 -56.96 3.63
CA THR A 40 20.55 -57.57 2.36
C THR A 40 19.12 -58.02 2.49
N ASN A 41 18.16 -57.11 2.42
CA ASN A 41 16.76 -57.46 2.23
C ASN A 41 16.35 -57.07 0.81
N MET A 42 16.40 -58.08 -0.11
CA MET A 42 15.79 -58.01 -1.44
C MET A 42 14.24 -58.01 -1.29
N GLY A 43 13.69 -56.84 -0.99
CA GLY A 43 12.28 -56.60 -1.15
C GLY A 43 12.02 -56.04 -2.54
N THR A 44 11.49 -56.85 -3.44
CA THR A 44 10.89 -56.42 -4.72
C THR A 44 9.61 -55.63 -4.42
N GLY A 45 9.77 -54.40 -3.96
CA GLY A 45 8.68 -53.44 -3.84
C GLY A 45 8.97 -52.32 -4.83
N THR A 46 8.24 -52.29 -5.94
CA THR A 46 8.19 -51.13 -6.82
C THR A 46 7.37 -50.04 -6.14
N ASP A 47 7.87 -49.51 -5.05
CA ASP A 47 7.41 -48.21 -4.54
C ASP A 47 8.11 -47.13 -5.38
N ALA A 48 7.51 -46.85 -6.55
CA ALA A 48 7.71 -45.57 -7.18
C ALA A 48 7.27 -44.54 -6.14
N ALA A 49 8.21 -44.06 -5.33
CA ALA A 49 8.00 -42.83 -4.58
C ALA A 49 7.59 -41.79 -5.64
N ILE A 50 6.29 -41.52 -5.69
CA ILE A 50 5.79 -40.37 -6.39
C ILE A 50 6.46 -39.21 -5.67
N ASP A 51 7.53 -38.72 -6.28
CA ASP A 51 8.12 -37.44 -5.90
C ASP A 51 7.02 -36.40 -6.12
N THR A 52 6.14 -36.27 -5.13
CA THR A 52 5.20 -35.18 -5.06
C THR A 52 6.07 -33.97 -4.75
N GLY A 53 6.66 -33.41 -5.78
CA GLY A 53 7.23 -32.07 -5.68
C GLY A 53 6.24 -31.16 -4.91
N PRO A 54 6.71 -30.12 -4.25
CA PRO A 54 5.87 -29.30 -3.39
C PRO A 54 4.55 -29.01 -4.11
N ALA A 55 3.43 -29.38 -3.49
CA ALA A 55 2.11 -29.27 -4.10
C ALA A 55 1.95 -27.86 -4.69
N ALA A 56 1.67 -27.80 -5.99
CA ALA A 56 1.54 -26.52 -6.68
C ALA A 56 0.57 -25.63 -5.91
N CYS A 57 0.95 -24.42 -5.66
CA CYS A 57 0.12 -23.45 -4.98
C CYS A 57 -1.23 -23.34 -5.70
N MET A 58 -2.32 -23.72 -5.04
CA MET A 58 -3.66 -23.65 -5.61
C MET A 58 -4.28 -22.28 -5.29
N PRO A 59 -4.74 -21.50 -6.28
CA PRO A 59 -5.39 -20.21 -6.03
C PRO A 59 -6.53 -20.27 -5.02
N SER A 60 -7.31 -21.37 -5.01
CA SER A 60 -8.40 -21.60 -4.05
C SER A 60 -7.95 -21.77 -2.60
N ALA A 61 -6.68 -22.14 -2.37
CA ALA A 61 -6.10 -22.28 -1.03
C ALA A 61 -5.36 -21.01 -0.57
N CYS A 62 -5.17 -20.04 -1.47
CA CYS A 62 -4.39 -18.82 -1.22
C CYS A 62 -5.27 -17.58 -1.37
N PRO A 63 -5.82 -17.04 -0.27
CA PRO A 63 -6.73 -15.89 -0.29
C PRO A 63 -6.18 -14.65 -1.02
N PHE A 64 -4.85 -14.52 -1.09
CA PHE A 64 -4.15 -13.41 -1.74
C PHE A 64 -3.40 -13.86 -3.02
N GLY A 65 -3.80 -15.01 -3.57
CA GLY A 65 -3.21 -15.58 -4.78
C GLY A 65 -1.90 -16.33 -4.55
N CYS A 66 -1.44 -16.99 -5.60
CA CYS A 66 -0.19 -17.74 -5.61
C CYS A 66 0.96 -16.93 -6.20
N ASP A 67 2.13 -17.04 -5.61
CA ASP A 67 3.37 -16.68 -6.25
C ASP A 67 3.86 -17.86 -7.11
N GLN A 68 3.76 -17.71 -8.42
CA GLN A 68 4.14 -18.75 -9.37
C GLN A 68 5.64 -19.06 -9.39
N THR A 69 6.47 -18.14 -8.85
CA THR A 69 7.93 -18.30 -8.80
C THR A 69 8.35 -19.14 -7.60
N THR A 70 7.75 -18.87 -6.46
CA THR A 70 8.07 -19.55 -5.19
C THR A 70 7.13 -20.71 -4.88
N ASN A 71 6.06 -20.84 -5.64
CA ASN A 71 4.98 -21.80 -5.43
C ASN A 71 4.35 -21.71 -4.02
N ALA A 72 4.35 -20.51 -3.45
CA ALA A 72 3.81 -20.20 -2.12
C ALA A 72 2.60 -19.27 -2.22
N CYS A 73 1.74 -19.29 -1.20
CA CYS A 73 0.69 -18.27 -1.08
C CYS A 73 1.32 -16.89 -0.91
N ARG A 74 0.79 -15.90 -1.63
CA ARG A 74 1.18 -14.51 -1.42
C ARG A 74 0.74 -14.05 -0.04
N GLU A 75 1.58 -13.23 0.59
CA GLU A 75 1.20 -12.61 1.86
C GLU A 75 -0.02 -11.68 1.67
N ALA A 76 -0.92 -11.73 2.64
CA ALA A 76 -2.00 -10.77 2.76
C ALA A 76 -1.42 -9.36 2.86
N ARG A 77 -1.69 -8.47 1.91
CA ARG A 77 -1.27 -7.07 2.00
C ARG A 77 -2.18 -6.16 1.21
N LEU A 78 -2.33 -4.95 1.70
CA LEU A 78 -2.84 -3.81 0.97
C LEU A 78 -1.66 -2.99 0.46
N SER A 79 -1.69 -2.57 -0.79
CA SER A 79 -0.65 -1.72 -1.37
C SER A 79 -1.20 -0.34 -1.67
N LEU A 80 -0.51 0.70 -1.19
CA LEU A 80 -0.85 2.11 -1.41
C LEU A 80 0.06 2.73 -2.46
N PHE A 81 -0.50 3.56 -3.34
CA PHE A 81 0.24 4.35 -4.32
C PHE A 81 -0.51 5.63 -4.69
N LEU A 82 0.21 6.64 -5.13
CA LEU A 82 -0.38 7.87 -5.66
C LEU A 82 -0.64 7.76 -7.15
N THR A 83 -1.70 8.42 -7.64
CA THR A 83 -1.87 8.59 -9.09
C THR A 83 -0.71 9.36 -9.69
N ALA A 84 -0.33 9.02 -10.93
CA ALA A 84 0.77 9.69 -11.63
C ALA A 84 0.50 11.18 -11.88
N GLY A 85 -0.75 11.56 -12.10
CA GLY A 85 -1.20 12.93 -12.34
C GLY A 85 -2.15 13.45 -11.27
N ALA A 86 -2.07 14.75 -11.01
CA ALA A 86 -3.07 15.47 -10.22
C ALA A 86 -4.31 15.76 -11.07
N THR A 87 -5.46 15.89 -10.42
CA THR A 87 -6.75 16.17 -11.05
C THR A 87 -7.54 17.23 -10.30
N LEU A 88 -8.40 17.94 -11.02
CA LEU A 88 -9.34 18.89 -10.40
C LEU A 88 -10.34 18.17 -9.48
N GLY A 89 -10.94 18.88 -8.55
CA GLY A 89 -11.94 18.33 -7.65
C GLY A 89 -13.21 17.79 -8.31
N ASN A 90 -13.46 18.10 -9.59
CA ASN A 90 -14.51 17.49 -10.41
C ASN A 90 -13.96 16.54 -11.48
N GLY A 91 -12.66 16.26 -11.47
CA GLY A 91 -11.97 15.49 -12.50
C GLY A 91 -12.16 13.98 -12.40
N PHE A 92 -13.02 13.49 -11.52
CA PHE A 92 -13.23 12.06 -11.29
C PHE A 92 -14.26 11.42 -12.23
N GLY A 93 -14.80 12.15 -13.17
CA GLY A 93 -15.80 11.64 -14.12
C GLY A 93 -16.93 12.60 -14.43
N GLY A 94 -16.88 13.81 -13.88
CA GLY A 94 -17.98 14.74 -14.01
C GLY A 94 -17.94 15.61 -15.26
N THR A 95 -18.33 15.08 -16.38
CA THR A 95 -19.29 15.80 -17.20
C THR A 95 -20.67 15.47 -16.64
N ASP A 96 -21.64 16.34 -16.75
CA ASP A 96 -23.03 16.13 -16.30
C ASP A 96 -23.65 14.79 -16.78
N THR A 97 -22.95 14.00 -17.54
CA THR A 97 -23.33 12.74 -18.17
C THR A 97 -22.70 11.49 -17.55
N ILE A 98 -21.74 11.60 -16.62
CA ILE A 98 -21.17 10.45 -15.91
C ILE A 98 -21.49 10.59 -14.42
N PRO A 99 -22.58 9.97 -13.93
CA PRO A 99 -22.98 10.05 -12.53
C PRO A 99 -22.07 9.25 -11.58
N ASP A 100 -21.10 8.51 -12.09
CA ASP A 100 -20.25 7.64 -11.30
C ASP A 100 -18.88 8.26 -10.99
N VAL A 101 -18.86 9.14 -10.00
CA VAL A 101 -17.63 9.75 -9.45
C VAL A 101 -16.67 8.68 -8.92
N ARG A 102 -17.21 7.65 -8.29
CA ARG A 102 -16.42 6.54 -7.76
C ARG A 102 -15.70 5.79 -8.89
N GLY A 103 -16.45 5.39 -9.93
CA GLY A 103 -15.88 4.71 -11.09
C GLY A 103 -14.83 5.54 -11.81
N GLY A 104 -15.01 6.85 -11.89
CA GLY A 104 -14.03 7.76 -12.47
C GLY A 104 -12.75 7.86 -11.64
N ALA A 105 -12.85 7.95 -10.31
CA ALA A 105 -11.70 7.95 -9.41
C ALA A 105 -10.95 6.62 -9.45
N ASP A 106 -11.67 5.50 -9.38
CA ASP A 106 -11.11 4.16 -9.45
C ASP A 106 -10.44 3.91 -10.81
N THR A 107 -11.01 4.38 -11.92
CA THR A 107 -10.40 4.30 -13.25
C THR A 107 -9.03 4.98 -13.31
N ARG A 108 -8.84 6.11 -12.63
CA ARG A 108 -7.53 6.78 -12.54
C ARG A 108 -6.52 5.95 -11.76
N CYS A 109 -6.96 5.34 -10.66
CA CYS A 109 -6.14 4.41 -9.89
C CYS A 109 -5.76 3.18 -10.73
N VAL A 110 -6.71 2.56 -11.43
CA VAL A 110 -6.46 1.42 -12.34
C VAL A 110 -5.50 1.80 -13.45
N THR A 111 -5.66 2.98 -14.07
CA THR A 111 -4.76 3.47 -15.12
C THR A 111 -3.33 3.60 -14.59
N THR A 112 -3.15 4.19 -13.40
CA THR A 112 -1.83 4.32 -12.76
C THR A 112 -1.26 2.95 -12.39
N TYR A 113 -2.08 2.05 -11.83
CA TYR A 113 -1.70 0.68 -11.52
C TYR A 113 -1.16 -0.05 -12.75
N ASN A 114 -1.90 -0.03 -13.85
CA ASN A 114 -1.51 -0.70 -15.11
C ASN A 114 -0.23 -0.12 -15.74
N ALA A 115 0.03 1.18 -15.52
CA ALA A 115 1.22 1.83 -16.05
C ALA A 115 2.49 1.56 -15.22
N SER A 116 2.37 1.42 -13.89
CA SER A 116 3.53 1.50 -13.01
C SER A 116 3.61 0.42 -11.93
N PHE A 117 2.51 -0.27 -11.60
CA PHE A 117 2.44 -1.10 -10.40
C PHE A 117 1.95 -2.54 -10.65
N THR A 118 1.97 -3.02 -11.89
CA THR A 118 1.52 -4.38 -12.25
C THR A 118 2.29 -5.48 -11.51
N ALA A 119 3.54 -5.21 -11.10
CA ALA A 119 4.35 -6.13 -10.30
C ALA A 119 3.74 -6.45 -8.93
N LEU A 120 2.84 -5.60 -8.40
CA LEU A 120 2.10 -5.87 -7.16
C LEU A 120 1.11 -7.04 -7.34
N ALA A 121 0.77 -7.38 -8.58
CA ALA A 121 -0.20 -8.42 -8.95
C ALA A 121 -1.54 -8.28 -8.23
N CYS A 122 -1.99 -7.04 -8.03
CA CYS A 122 -3.35 -6.78 -7.56
C CYS A 122 -4.37 -7.16 -8.64
N ASN A 123 -5.57 -7.56 -8.24
CA ASN A 123 -6.68 -7.67 -9.18
C ASN A 123 -7.14 -6.24 -9.57
N PRO A 124 -7.18 -5.86 -10.87
CA PRO A 124 -7.65 -4.54 -11.28
C PRO A 124 -9.05 -4.16 -10.78
N ALA A 125 -9.94 -5.14 -10.56
CA ALA A 125 -11.25 -4.92 -9.97
C ALA A 125 -11.19 -4.56 -8.47
N ARG A 126 -10.02 -4.62 -7.87
CA ARG A 126 -9.73 -4.31 -6.45
C ARG A 126 -8.74 -3.15 -6.31
N VAL A 127 -8.70 -2.31 -7.30
CA VAL A 127 -7.94 -1.06 -7.28
C VAL A 127 -8.92 0.09 -7.07
N HIS A 128 -8.86 0.72 -5.92
CA HIS A 128 -9.82 1.77 -5.54
C HIS A 128 -9.12 3.04 -5.07
N ALA A 129 -9.75 4.18 -5.35
CA ALA A 129 -9.33 5.46 -4.78
C ALA A 129 -9.73 5.55 -3.30
N VAL A 130 -8.80 5.95 -2.45
CA VAL A 130 -9.04 6.21 -1.02
C VAL A 130 -9.74 7.57 -0.91
N LEU A 131 -11.06 7.57 -1.08
CA LEU A 131 -11.87 8.76 -1.28
C LEU A 131 -13.25 8.62 -0.64
N HIS A 132 -13.68 9.63 0.09
CA HIS A 132 -15.07 9.81 0.48
C HIS A 132 -15.82 10.47 -0.68
N VAL A 133 -16.85 9.81 -1.21
CA VAL A 133 -17.62 10.30 -2.36
C VAL A 133 -18.96 10.90 -1.93
N SER A 134 -19.63 10.24 -0.99
CA SER A 134 -20.97 10.64 -0.53
C SER A 134 -21.28 10.09 0.86
N GLY A 135 -22.42 10.43 1.43
CA GLY A 135 -22.86 9.90 2.72
C GLY A 135 -22.99 8.37 2.80
N THR A 136 -23.12 7.69 1.64
CA THR A 136 -23.17 6.21 1.55
C THR A 136 -21.88 5.60 1.02
N ASP A 137 -20.94 6.42 0.56
CA ASP A 137 -19.64 6.02 0.07
C ASP A 137 -18.56 6.81 0.81
N THR A 138 -18.35 6.42 2.05
CA THR A 138 -17.46 7.10 2.99
C THR A 138 -16.10 6.44 3.05
N LEU A 139 -15.08 7.17 3.47
CA LEU A 139 -13.73 6.63 3.70
C LEU A 139 -13.76 5.45 4.68
N LEU A 140 -14.47 5.60 5.79
CA LEU A 140 -14.64 4.56 6.81
C LEU A 140 -15.45 3.36 6.30
N GLY A 141 -16.40 3.58 5.39
CA GLY A 141 -17.25 2.54 4.81
C GLY A 141 -16.58 1.74 3.67
N MET A 142 -15.42 2.18 3.18
CA MET A 142 -14.75 1.56 2.02
C MET A 142 -14.46 0.08 2.24
N ALA A 143 -14.02 -0.31 3.42
CA ALA A 143 -13.68 -1.70 3.70
C ALA A 143 -14.89 -2.62 3.51
N ALA A 144 -16.03 -2.26 4.07
CA ALA A 144 -17.27 -3.03 3.92
C ALA A 144 -17.80 -3.00 2.48
N LYS A 145 -17.68 -1.85 1.80
CA LYS A 145 -18.22 -1.67 0.44
C LYS A 145 -17.45 -2.46 -0.61
N PHE A 146 -16.13 -2.49 -0.51
CA PHE A 146 -15.25 -3.08 -1.54
C PHE A 146 -14.61 -4.39 -1.11
N GLY A 147 -14.91 -4.89 0.11
CA GLY A 147 -14.30 -6.10 0.63
C GLY A 147 -12.80 -5.96 0.90
N ILE A 148 -12.36 -4.75 1.34
CA ILE A 148 -10.97 -4.55 1.71
C ILE A 148 -10.65 -5.42 2.94
N PRO A 149 -9.62 -6.27 2.89
CA PRO A 149 -9.23 -7.11 4.02
C PRO A 149 -8.66 -6.25 5.16
N THR A 150 -9.50 -5.94 6.15
CA THR A 150 -9.17 -4.97 7.21
C THR A 150 -8.01 -5.39 8.11
N SER A 151 -7.74 -6.68 8.25
CA SER A 151 -6.63 -7.23 9.04
C SER A 151 -5.32 -7.36 8.29
N ALA A 152 -5.30 -7.04 6.98
CA ALA A 152 -4.08 -7.14 6.19
C ALA A 152 -3.17 -5.93 6.41
N PRO A 153 -1.85 -6.12 6.51
CA PRO A 153 -0.90 -5.02 6.62
C PRO A 153 -0.94 -4.14 5.37
N VAL A 154 -0.82 -2.84 5.61
CA VAL A 154 -0.83 -1.81 4.58
C VAL A 154 0.59 -1.37 4.29
N ARG A 155 1.01 -1.45 3.03
CA ARG A 155 2.37 -1.11 2.60
C ARG A 155 2.36 -0.12 1.44
N ARG A 156 3.38 0.70 1.35
CA ARG A 156 3.62 1.52 0.15
C ARG A 156 4.04 0.63 -1.00
N ALA A 157 3.57 0.96 -2.20
CA ALA A 157 3.83 0.19 -3.41
C ALA A 157 5.25 0.40 -3.96
N ASP A 158 5.82 1.57 -3.74
CA ASP A 158 7.10 2.01 -4.28
C ASP A 158 8.32 1.47 -3.54
N ASP A 159 8.27 1.38 -2.21
CA ASP A 159 9.40 0.96 -1.37
C ASP A 159 9.07 -0.19 -0.41
N ASN A 160 7.84 -0.72 -0.46
CA ASN A 160 7.32 -1.81 0.37
C ASN A 160 7.38 -1.55 1.89
N VAL A 161 7.50 -0.29 2.31
CA VAL A 161 7.50 0.08 3.74
C VAL A 161 6.12 -0.19 4.34
N LEU A 162 6.08 -0.79 5.54
CA LEU A 162 4.86 -0.97 6.32
C LEU A 162 4.36 0.40 6.79
N VAL A 163 3.15 0.76 6.41
CA VAL A 163 2.48 2.02 6.76
C VAL A 163 1.60 1.84 7.99
N ALA A 164 0.89 0.73 8.05
CA ALA A 164 0.01 0.35 9.15
C ALA A 164 -0.17 -1.18 9.16
N ASP A 165 -0.47 -1.75 10.31
CA ASP A 165 -0.71 -3.19 10.46
C ASP A 165 -2.11 -3.62 9.99
N SER A 166 -3.01 -2.65 9.75
CA SER A 166 -4.39 -2.88 9.34
C SER A 166 -4.98 -1.67 8.60
N TRP A 167 -6.10 -1.87 7.91
CA TRP A 167 -6.84 -0.78 7.27
C TRP A 167 -7.35 0.26 8.26
N ASP A 168 -7.88 -0.20 9.40
CA ASP A 168 -8.42 0.71 10.42
C ASP A 168 -7.31 1.53 11.08
N HIS A 169 -6.13 0.93 11.29
CA HIS A 169 -4.95 1.62 11.78
C HIS A 169 -4.46 2.68 10.76
N LEU A 170 -4.45 2.36 9.47
CA LEU A 170 -4.14 3.35 8.41
C LEU A 170 -5.01 4.61 8.53
N LEU A 171 -6.31 4.42 8.74
CA LEU A 171 -7.25 5.57 8.80
C LEU A 171 -7.18 6.34 10.11
N ALA A 172 -6.75 5.70 11.20
CA ALA A 172 -6.70 6.29 12.54
C ALA A 172 -5.36 6.96 12.84
N ASP A 173 -4.25 6.22 12.75
CA ASP A 173 -2.93 6.67 13.19
C ASP A 173 -1.81 5.84 12.55
N PRO A 174 -1.50 6.05 11.27
CA PRO A 174 -0.53 5.23 10.57
C PRO A 174 0.89 5.39 11.14
N ASP A 175 1.64 4.30 11.23
CA ASP A 175 3.02 4.28 11.75
C ASP A 175 3.99 5.04 10.84
N GLN A 176 3.71 5.03 9.52
CA GLN A 176 4.48 5.70 8.49
C GLN A 176 3.57 6.45 7.52
N PRO A 177 4.08 7.48 6.84
CA PRO A 177 3.31 8.19 5.82
C PRO A 177 2.79 7.25 4.73
N PRO A 178 1.57 7.46 4.22
CA PRO A 178 1.01 6.67 3.12
C PRO A 178 1.80 6.73 1.80
N SER A 179 2.63 7.74 1.61
CA SER A 179 3.47 7.94 0.42
C SER A 179 4.91 8.30 0.79
N SER A 180 5.85 7.90 -0.06
CA SER A 180 7.26 8.30 -0.03
C SER A 180 7.56 9.54 -0.89
N GLU A 181 6.53 10.21 -1.43
CA GLU A 181 6.69 11.38 -2.29
C GLU A 181 7.52 12.47 -1.58
N PRO A 182 8.72 12.83 -2.10
CA PRO A 182 9.60 13.78 -1.43
C PRO A 182 9.14 15.23 -1.55
N ASP A 183 8.29 15.54 -2.54
CA ASP A 183 7.75 16.88 -2.74
C ASP A 183 6.36 16.98 -2.08
N PRO A 184 6.23 17.75 -0.97
CA PRO A 184 4.95 17.91 -0.30
C PRO A 184 3.85 18.50 -1.19
N ALA A 185 4.20 19.28 -2.21
CA ALA A 185 3.23 19.84 -3.14
C ALA A 185 2.61 18.75 -4.04
N LEU A 186 3.34 17.66 -4.28
CA LEU A 186 2.88 16.50 -5.05
C LEU A 186 2.22 15.43 -4.18
N ALA A 187 2.32 15.55 -2.85
CA ALA A 187 1.73 14.65 -1.89
C ALA A 187 0.32 15.04 -1.44
N VAL A 188 -0.16 16.21 -1.87
CA VAL A 188 -1.53 16.66 -1.61
C VAL A 188 -2.52 15.75 -2.35
N ILE A 189 -3.47 15.21 -1.59
CA ILE A 189 -4.45 14.26 -2.10
C ILE A 189 -5.89 14.73 -1.84
N TRP A 190 -6.78 14.44 -2.78
CA TRP A 190 -8.21 14.54 -2.53
C TRP A 190 -8.66 13.39 -1.64
N THR A 191 -9.35 13.68 -0.55
CA THR A 191 -9.88 12.68 0.37
C THR A 191 -11.38 12.80 0.59
N GLY A 192 -11.91 14.04 0.61
CA GLY A 192 -13.29 14.29 0.97
C GLY A 192 -13.67 13.86 2.39
N ALA A 193 -12.69 13.63 3.27
CA ALA A 193 -12.91 13.05 4.60
C ALA A 193 -13.88 13.88 5.47
N ASN A 194 -14.02 15.17 5.18
CA ASN A 194 -15.06 15.99 5.77
C ASN A 194 -16.33 15.91 4.93
N THR A 195 -17.42 15.45 5.52
CA THR A 195 -18.69 15.20 4.86
C THR A 195 -19.37 16.45 4.27
N THR A 196 -18.87 17.64 4.57
CA THR A 196 -19.42 18.92 4.06
C THR A 196 -18.60 19.56 2.96
N SER A 197 -17.38 19.07 2.70
CA SER A 197 -16.43 19.65 1.76
C SER A 197 -15.89 18.60 0.80
N HIS A 198 -16.65 18.29 -0.24
CA HIS A 198 -16.30 17.30 -1.26
C HIS A 198 -16.70 17.77 -2.67
N CYS A 199 -16.48 19.05 -2.99
CA CYS A 199 -16.74 19.60 -4.33
C CYS A 199 -18.17 19.32 -4.84
N ASN A 200 -19.18 19.41 -3.98
CA ASN A 200 -20.55 19.02 -4.27
C ASN A 200 -20.65 17.60 -4.85
N ASN A 201 -20.25 16.62 -4.08
CA ASN A 201 -20.11 15.21 -4.50
C ASN A 201 -19.20 15.06 -5.73
N TRP A 202 -18.14 15.88 -5.79
CA TRP A 202 -17.12 15.85 -6.87
C TRP A 202 -17.67 16.20 -8.26
N THR A 203 -18.81 16.89 -8.32
CA THR A 203 -19.41 17.34 -9.58
C THR A 203 -19.11 18.80 -9.91
N ASN A 204 -18.63 19.58 -8.94
CA ASN A 204 -18.35 20.99 -9.09
C ASN A 204 -16.85 21.30 -9.09
N GLY A 205 -16.32 21.72 -10.22
CA GLY A 205 -14.91 22.13 -10.40
C GLY A 205 -14.70 23.65 -10.40
N THR A 206 -15.65 24.42 -9.89
CA THR A 206 -15.53 25.89 -9.84
C THR A 206 -14.78 26.34 -8.57
N ASN A 207 -14.38 27.61 -8.55
CA ASN A 207 -13.80 28.25 -7.39
C ASN A 207 -14.81 28.61 -6.28
N GLY A 208 -16.10 28.33 -6.49
CA GLY A 208 -17.16 28.52 -5.49
C GLY A 208 -17.39 27.29 -4.60
N ALA A 209 -16.74 26.17 -4.89
CA ALA A 209 -16.83 24.95 -4.10
C ALA A 209 -15.45 24.54 -3.58
N SER A 210 -15.43 23.82 -2.47
CA SER A 210 -14.19 23.28 -1.87
C SER A 210 -14.32 21.79 -1.59
N GLY A 211 -13.19 21.11 -1.59
CA GLY A 211 -13.06 19.71 -1.20
C GLY A 211 -12.01 19.54 -0.12
N THR A 212 -12.18 18.56 0.74
CA THR A 212 -11.18 18.21 1.75
C THR A 212 -10.00 17.55 1.07
N ILE A 213 -8.80 18.01 1.46
CA ILE A 213 -7.53 17.44 1.06
C ILE A 213 -6.82 16.84 2.26
N GLY A 214 -6.04 15.83 1.98
CA GLY A 214 -5.09 15.21 2.88
C GLY A 214 -3.65 15.46 2.46
N ASP A 215 -2.74 14.99 3.30
CA ASP A 215 -1.31 14.97 3.08
C ASP A 215 -0.80 13.53 3.17
N ALA A 216 -0.44 12.96 2.03
CA ALA A 216 0.04 11.58 1.97
C ALA A 216 1.46 11.39 2.54
N THR A 217 2.18 12.47 2.86
CA THR A 217 3.48 12.42 3.56
C THR A 217 3.35 12.58 5.07
N SER A 218 2.15 12.79 5.57
CA SER A 218 1.90 12.88 7.01
C SER A 218 1.52 11.53 7.60
N LYS A 219 2.04 11.23 8.78
CA LYS A 219 1.62 10.09 9.61
C LYS A 219 0.68 10.49 10.76
N LEU A 220 0.28 11.75 10.82
CA LEU A 220 -0.63 12.22 11.85
C LEU A 220 -2.05 11.69 11.60
N PRO A 221 -2.87 11.47 12.64
CA PRO A 221 -4.26 11.02 12.49
C PRO A 221 -5.10 11.89 11.54
N THR A 222 -4.67 13.12 11.35
CA THR A 222 -5.32 14.09 10.44
C THR A 222 -4.87 14.00 9.00
N TRP A 223 -4.04 13.01 8.62
CA TRP A 223 -3.50 12.91 7.25
C TRP A 223 -4.57 12.90 6.16
N THR A 224 -5.77 12.41 6.46
CA THR A 224 -6.92 12.41 5.55
C THR A 224 -7.66 13.74 5.50
N SER A 225 -7.44 14.66 6.45
CA SER A 225 -8.22 15.90 6.58
C SER A 225 -7.36 17.03 7.14
N VAL A 226 -6.39 17.49 6.33
CA VAL A 226 -5.48 18.57 6.73
C VAL A 226 -6.15 19.92 6.57
N THR A 227 -6.83 20.16 5.45
CA THR A 227 -7.52 21.42 5.14
C THR A 227 -8.52 21.22 3.99
N THR A 228 -9.12 22.29 3.54
CA THR A 228 -9.94 22.31 2.32
C THR A 228 -9.24 23.06 1.21
N GLN A 229 -9.44 22.64 -0.04
CA GLN A 229 -8.92 23.27 -1.24
C GLN A 229 -10.05 23.56 -2.21
N LEU A 230 -9.93 24.65 -2.97
CA LEU A 230 -10.91 24.98 -4.01
C LEU A 230 -10.94 23.88 -5.08
N CYS A 231 -12.13 23.57 -5.56
CA CYS A 231 -12.34 22.45 -6.48
C CYS A 231 -11.76 22.67 -7.89
N ASN A 232 -11.42 23.91 -8.23
CA ASN A 232 -10.66 24.26 -9.44
C ASN A 232 -9.13 24.10 -9.29
N ARG A 233 -8.65 23.61 -8.17
CA ARG A 233 -7.25 23.23 -7.94
C ARG A 233 -7.07 21.75 -8.17
N THR A 234 -5.83 21.35 -8.38
CA THR A 234 -5.48 19.96 -8.61
C THR A 234 -4.86 19.32 -7.38
N ALA A 235 -5.20 18.07 -7.12
CA ALA A 235 -4.53 17.19 -6.17
C ALA A 235 -4.52 15.76 -6.75
N ARG A 236 -3.67 14.88 -6.21
CA ARG A 236 -3.62 13.48 -6.60
C ARG A 236 -4.71 12.67 -5.90
N LEU A 237 -4.83 11.40 -6.27
CA LEU A 237 -5.56 10.40 -5.51
C LEU A 237 -4.56 9.46 -4.85
N LEU A 238 -4.83 9.10 -3.60
CA LEU A 238 -4.24 7.92 -2.99
C LEU A 238 -5.07 6.72 -3.43
N CYS A 239 -4.41 5.67 -3.87
CA CYS A 239 -5.02 4.44 -4.33
C CYS A 239 -4.65 3.30 -3.40
N VAL A 240 -5.56 2.36 -3.23
CA VAL A 240 -5.32 1.09 -2.55
C VAL A 240 -5.61 -0.05 -3.50
N CYS A 241 -4.79 -1.10 -3.45
CA CYS A 241 -5.07 -2.33 -4.14
C CYS A 241 -4.64 -3.57 -3.35
N TRP A 242 -5.24 -4.72 -3.69
CA TRP A 242 -4.84 -6.00 -3.11
C TRP A 242 -5.00 -7.15 -4.10
N SER A 243 -4.19 -8.21 -3.88
CA SER A 243 -4.29 -9.47 -4.58
C SER A 243 -5.17 -10.42 -3.78
N GLY A 244 -5.85 -11.35 -4.44
CA GLY A 244 -6.56 -12.45 -3.80
C GLY A 244 -8.00 -12.19 -3.39
N GLY A 245 -8.66 -13.25 -2.88
CA GLY A 245 -10.05 -13.22 -2.41
C GLY A 245 -11.07 -13.43 -3.53
N GLU A 246 -10.99 -14.50 -4.31
CA GLU A 246 -12.12 -15.07 -5.06
C GLU A 246 -12.77 -16.16 -4.21
#